data_7fbd69f03084ab05c706096291f55b81
#
_entry.id   7fbd69f03084ab05c706096291f55b81
#
_cell.length_a   1.000
_cell.length_b   1.000
_cell.length_c   1.000
_cell.angle_alpha   90.00
_cell.angle_beta   90.00
_cell.angle_gamma   90.00
#
_symmetry.space_group_name_H-M   'P 1'
#
loop_
_entity.id
_entity.type
_entity.pdbx_description
1 polymer ?
#
loop_
_entity_poly.entity_id
_entity_poly.type
_entity_poly.pdbx_seq_one_letter_code
_entity_poly.pdbx_strand_id
1 'polypeptide(L)'
;SVNGRLTMAEAVGRFVNGILPVVGKENIPLAKAPGRILSADLTARITVPPRDNSAVDGYLVYFDDLAADTATTLPLTDRISAGHPLSRLARKGEALSIFTGAQIPLGEDGDNPDTIFMLEDGTREGNSVLLPSGQERGANLRKAGEDVMTGDVVLKEGRRLRPQDIGMAAALGCAKISVRKRLKVAIFSTGDEICDPGKRLKNSTIYDINRYTLLSLLQNLGCKITDIGILPDNLSDIRQGLIEAA
;
A
#
# COMPACT_ATOMS: atom_id res chain seq x y z
N SER A 1 -20.03 -37.33 2.36
CA SER A 1 -19.55 -37.38 3.76
C SER A 1 -19.74 -38.78 4.31
N VAL A 2 -18.67 -39.48 4.59
CA VAL A 2 -18.72 -40.79 5.26
C VAL A 2 -18.89 -40.53 6.76
N ASN A 3 -19.96 -41.00 7.35
CA ASN A 3 -20.27 -40.93 8.80
C ASN A 3 -20.49 -39.57 9.43
N GLY A 4 -21.11 -38.56 8.77
CA GLY A 4 -21.43 -37.28 9.37
C GLY A 4 -20.21 -36.39 9.70
N ARG A 5 -19.00 -36.83 9.38
CA ARG A 5 -17.77 -36.05 9.56
C ARG A 5 -17.53 -35.17 8.33
N LEU A 6 -17.21 -33.90 8.60
CA LEU A 6 -16.83 -32.95 7.55
C LEU A 6 -15.37 -33.20 7.12
N THR A 7 -15.10 -33.03 5.84
CA THR A 7 -13.72 -32.85 5.39
C THR A 7 -13.18 -31.50 5.89
N MET A 8 -11.86 -31.34 5.91
CA MET A 8 -11.23 -30.05 6.28
C MET A 8 -11.75 -28.91 5.39
N ALA A 9 -11.89 -29.13 4.07
CA ALA A 9 -12.38 -28.12 3.13
C ALA A 9 -13.84 -27.73 3.43
N GLU A 10 -14.71 -28.69 3.72
CA GLU A 10 -16.11 -28.43 4.09
C GLU A 10 -16.21 -27.68 5.43
N ALA A 11 -15.38 -28.04 6.42
CA ALA A 11 -15.32 -27.35 7.70
C ALA A 11 -14.86 -25.90 7.54
N VAL A 12 -13.76 -25.66 6.83
CA VAL A 12 -13.25 -24.31 6.51
C VAL A 12 -14.30 -23.51 5.73
N GLY A 13 -14.95 -24.10 4.73
CA GLY A 13 -16.01 -23.46 3.96
C GLY A 13 -17.19 -23.01 4.85
N ARG A 14 -17.62 -23.84 5.80
CA ARG A 14 -18.69 -23.47 6.76
C ARG A 14 -18.25 -22.33 7.68
N PHE A 15 -17.01 -22.33 8.17
CA PHE A 15 -16.48 -21.22 8.98
C PHE A 15 -16.42 -19.93 8.18
N VAL A 16 -15.83 -19.95 7.00
CA VAL A 16 -15.67 -18.75 6.16
C VAL A 16 -17.03 -18.14 5.78
N ASN A 17 -18.02 -18.97 5.46
CA ASN A 17 -19.35 -18.51 5.04
C ASN A 17 -20.28 -18.18 6.21
N GLY A 18 -20.01 -18.70 7.41
CA GLY A 18 -20.89 -18.54 8.59
C GLY A 18 -20.43 -17.44 9.55
N ILE A 19 -19.20 -16.96 9.46
CA ILE A 19 -18.66 -15.96 10.40
C ILE A 19 -18.75 -14.57 9.81
N LEU A 20 -19.60 -13.73 10.37
CA LEU A 20 -19.68 -12.30 10.03
C LEU A 20 -18.73 -11.49 10.93
N PRO A 21 -18.25 -10.32 10.46
CA PRO A 21 -17.47 -9.42 11.30
C PRO A 21 -18.28 -8.97 12.52
N VAL A 22 -17.79 -9.28 13.72
CA VAL A 22 -18.45 -8.93 15.00
C VAL A 22 -18.03 -7.55 15.53
N VAL A 23 -17.09 -6.87 14.87
CA VAL A 23 -16.59 -5.55 15.28
C VAL A 23 -16.99 -4.47 14.29
N GLY A 24 -17.24 -3.27 14.80
CA GLY A 24 -17.54 -2.11 13.96
C GLY A 24 -16.33 -1.58 13.18
N LYS A 25 -16.54 -0.44 12.53
CA LYS A 25 -15.53 0.29 11.75
C LYS A 25 -15.00 1.49 12.54
N GLU A 26 -13.80 1.94 12.22
CA GLU A 26 -13.21 3.18 12.72
C GLU A 26 -12.28 3.79 11.66
N ASN A 27 -12.19 5.13 11.66
CA ASN A 27 -11.25 5.86 10.81
C ASN A 27 -10.00 6.20 11.62
N ILE A 28 -8.85 5.77 11.14
CA ILE A 28 -7.57 6.01 11.80
C ILE A 28 -6.58 6.73 10.87
N PRO A 29 -5.60 7.46 11.42
CA PRO A 29 -4.50 7.99 10.64
C PRO A 29 -3.78 6.87 9.88
N LEU A 30 -3.40 7.14 8.62
CA LEU A 30 -2.77 6.13 7.75
C LEU A 30 -1.52 5.51 8.41
N ALA A 31 -0.72 6.30 9.11
CA ALA A 31 0.47 5.82 9.81
C ALA A 31 0.18 4.78 10.93
N LYS A 32 -1.08 4.68 11.41
CA LYS A 32 -1.51 3.69 12.43
C LYS A 32 -2.23 2.48 11.80
N ALA A 33 -2.28 2.42 10.46
CA ALA A 33 -3.02 1.39 9.74
C ALA A 33 -2.26 0.09 9.44
N PRO A 34 -0.91 -0.01 9.49
CA PRO A 34 -0.23 -1.27 9.23
C PRO A 34 -0.77 -2.42 10.11
N GLY A 35 -1.04 -3.57 9.47
CA GLY A 35 -1.57 -4.77 10.15
C GLY A 35 -3.06 -4.72 10.50
N ARG A 36 -3.76 -3.59 10.29
CA ARG A 36 -5.21 -3.46 10.48
C ARG A 36 -5.95 -4.08 9.30
N ILE A 37 -7.23 -4.38 9.51
CA ILE A 37 -8.11 -4.95 8.48
C ILE A 37 -8.93 -3.83 7.84
N LEU A 38 -8.85 -3.69 6.54
CA LEU A 38 -9.61 -2.71 5.77
C LEU A 38 -11.12 -3.00 5.89
N SER A 39 -11.93 -1.98 6.15
CA SER A 39 -13.36 -2.16 6.45
C SER A 39 -14.30 -1.73 5.33
N ALA A 40 -13.76 -1.27 4.21
CA ALA A 40 -14.46 -0.94 2.97
C ALA A 40 -13.41 -0.89 1.85
N ASP A 41 -13.84 -1.10 0.62
CA ASP A 41 -12.96 -0.95 -0.56
C ASP A 41 -12.32 0.44 -0.58
N LEU A 42 -11.03 0.50 -0.90
CA LEU A 42 -10.33 1.75 -1.17
C LEU A 42 -10.37 2.01 -2.67
N THR A 43 -11.14 3.02 -3.05
CA THR A 43 -11.28 3.46 -4.44
C THR A 43 -10.43 4.70 -4.69
N ALA A 44 -9.72 4.73 -5.79
CA ALA A 44 -8.89 5.85 -6.20
C ALA A 44 -9.75 7.09 -6.52
N ARG A 45 -9.46 8.21 -5.86
CA ARG A 45 -10.11 9.50 -6.11
C ARG A 45 -9.29 10.40 -7.03
N ILE A 46 -8.08 10.02 -7.28
CA ILE A 46 -7.12 10.69 -8.17
C ILE A 46 -6.43 9.64 -9.03
N THR A 47 -5.99 10.06 -10.18
CA THR A 47 -5.16 9.30 -11.10
C THR A 47 -3.70 9.27 -10.62
N VAL A 48 -2.98 8.17 -10.79
CA VAL A 48 -1.56 8.03 -10.42
C VAL A 48 -0.77 7.49 -11.63
N PRO A 49 0.26 8.18 -12.11
CA PRO A 49 0.62 9.56 -11.77
C PRO A 49 -0.49 10.55 -12.19
N PRO A 50 -0.59 11.72 -11.56
CA PRO A 50 -1.69 12.66 -11.84
C PRO A 50 -1.56 13.39 -13.19
N ARG A 51 -0.38 13.39 -13.79
CA ARG A 51 -0.04 14.03 -15.06
C ARG A 51 1.05 13.26 -15.76
N ASP A 52 1.15 13.42 -17.10
CA ASP A 52 2.26 12.91 -17.88
C ASP A 52 3.58 13.45 -17.32
N ASN A 53 4.59 12.59 -17.17
CA ASN A 53 5.89 12.96 -16.60
C ASN A 53 7.02 12.12 -17.21
N SER A 54 8.26 12.54 -16.97
CA SER A 54 9.43 11.81 -17.42
C SER A 54 9.73 10.59 -16.56
N ALA A 55 10.01 9.46 -17.19
CA ALA A 55 10.52 8.26 -16.55
C ALA A 55 12.02 8.32 -16.24
N VAL A 56 12.76 9.20 -16.91
CA VAL A 56 14.23 9.28 -16.89
C VAL A 56 14.72 10.72 -16.82
N ASP A 57 15.99 10.89 -16.53
CA ASP A 57 16.70 12.15 -16.75
C ASP A 57 17.11 12.21 -18.23
N GLY A 58 16.89 13.35 -18.90
CA GLY A 58 17.18 13.41 -20.32
C GLY A 58 16.76 14.70 -21.04
N TYR A 59 16.40 14.54 -22.31
CA TYR A 59 16.03 15.62 -23.21
C TYR A 59 14.63 15.38 -23.78
N LEU A 60 13.70 16.26 -23.46
CA LEU A 60 12.33 16.24 -23.94
C LEU A 60 12.22 17.05 -25.23
N VAL A 61 11.62 16.47 -26.24
CA VAL A 61 11.43 17.06 -27.58
C VAL A 61 10.04 16.71 -28.13
N TYR A 62 9.66 17.40 -29.18
CA TYR A 62 8.59 16.93 -30.05
C TYR A 62 9.17 15.88 -31.01
N PHE A 63 8.51 14.74 -31.10
CA PHE A 63 8.94 13.67 -32.02
C PHE A 63 9.03 14.17 -33.49
N ASP A 64 8.06 15.04 -33.87
CA ASP A 64 7.99 15.58 -35.22
C ASP A 64 9.14 16.55 -35.60
N ASP A 65 9.93 16.99 -34.64
CA ASP A 65 11.14 17.79 -34.86
C ASP A 65 12.37 16.92 -35.18
N LEU A 66 12.25 15.60 -35.08
CA LEU A 66 13.34 14.67 -35.28
C LEU A 66 13.44 14.23 -36.75
N ALA A 67 14.66 14.17 -37.28
CA ALA A 67 14.91 13.54 -38.55
C ALA A 67 14.78 12.01 -38.44
N ALA A 68 14.14 11.38 -39.43
CA ALA A 68 13.87 9.95 -39.40
C ALA A 68 15.15 9.08 -39.37
N ASP A 69 16.12 9.41 -40.21
CA ASP A 69 17.26 8.55 -40.48
C ASP A 69 18.63 9.14 -40.07
N THR A 70 18.64 10.36 -39.54
CA THR A 70 19.87 11.05 -39.13
C THR A 70 19.74 11.67 -37.76
N ALA A 71 20.88 11.90 -37.12
CA ALA A 71 20.87 12.62 -35.83
C ALA A 71 20.35 14.05 -36.01
N THR A 72 19.65 14.56 -35.01
CA THR A 72 19.04 15.88 -34.99
C THR A 72 19.69 16.75 -33.92
N THR A 73 20.12 17.96 -34.29
CA THR A 73 20.62 18.95 -33.33
C THR A 73 19.53 19.95 -33.01
N LEU A 74 19.19 20.09 -31.73
CA LEU A 74 18.20 21.05 -31.24
C LEU A 74 18.81 21.98 -30.20
N PRO A 75 18.40 23.27 -30.18
CA PRO A 75 18.79 24.20 -29.11
C PRO A 75 18.24 23.73 -27.77
N LEU A 76 19.08 23.69 -26.75
CA LEU A 76 18.70 23.36 -25.35
C LEU A 76 18.36 24.69 -24.66
N THR A 77 17.07 24.93 -24.48
CA THR A 77 16.55 26.28 -24.13
C THR A 77 16.19 26.42 -22.65
N ASP A 78 15.86 25.32 -21.99
CA ASP A 78 15.36 25.39 -20.60
C ASP A 78 15.58 24.05 -19.86
N ARG A 79 15.24 24.07 -18.55
CA ARG A 79 15.37 22.92 -17.66
C ARG A 79 14.10 22.72 -16.83
N ILE A 80 13.60 21.46 -16.75
CA ILE A 80 12.41 21.08 -16.02
C ILE A 80 12.78 20.03 -14.98
N SER A 81 12.51 20.27 -13.71
CA SER A 81 12.71 19.29 -12.63
C SER A 81 11.43 19.01 -11.86
N ALA A 82 11.40 17.89 -11.15
CA ALA A 82 10.24 17.51 -10.34
C ALA A 82 9.91 18.63 -9.34
N GLY A 83 8.63 19.03 -9.30
CA GLY A 83 8.17 20.15 -8.49
C GLY A 83 8.44 21.56 -9.05
N HIS A 84 9.18 21.68 -10.16
CA HIS A 84 9.48 22.95 -10.83
C HIS A 84 9.12 22.86 -12.32
N PRO A 85 7.82 23.05 -12.66
CA PRO A 85 7.36 22.99 -14.04
C PRO A 85 7.94 24.14 -14.87
N LEU A 86 7.95 23.97 -16.20
CA LEU A 86 8.30 25.05 -17.11
C LEU A 86 7.37 26.22 -16.93
N SER A 87 7.90 27.44 -16.83
CA SER A 87 7.13 28.67 -16.57
C SER A 87 6.47 29.26 -17.83
N ARG A 88 6.74 28.68 -19.00
CA ARG A 88 6.20 29.03 -20.30
C ARG A 88 5.64 27.80 -21.02
N LEU A 89 5.04 27.97 -22.15
CA LEU A 89 4.72 26.87 -23.06
C LEU A 89 5.98 26.37 -23.77
N ALA A 90 6.01 25.07 -24.08
CA ALA A 90 7.05 24.46 -24.88
C ALA A 90 6.88 24.80 -26.38
N ARG A 91 7.96 24.89 -27.11
CA ARG A 91 7.98 25.24 -28.51
C ARG A 91 8.53 24.12 -29.38
N LYS A 92 8.00 23.98 -30.58
CA LYS A 92 8.63 23.12 -31.59
C LYS A 92 10.01 23.63 -31.97
N GLY A 93 10.93 22.73 -32.32
CA GLY A 93 12.30 23.06 -32.68
C GLY A 93 13.23 23.31 -31.49
N GLU A 94 12.81 22.98 -30.25
CA GLU A 94 13.67 23.06 -29.04
C GLU A 94 13.80 21.72 -28.33
N ALA A 95 14.87 21.53 -27.60
CA ALA A 95 15.03 20.49 -26.60
C ALA A 95 14.98 21.11 -25.20
N LEU A 96 14.32 20.41 -24.26
CA LEU A 96 14.22 20.80 -22.85
C LEU A 96 14.93 19.77 -22.00
N SER A 97 15.88 20.18 -21.16
CA SER A 97 16.45 19.26 -20.16
C SER A 97 15.39 18.90 -19.15
N ILE A 98 15.05 17.61 -19.03
CA ILE A 98 14.00 17.12 -18.14
C ILE A 98 14.56 16.07 -17.19
N PHE A 99 14.01 16.02 -15.97
CA PHE A 99 14.43 15.09 -14.95
C PHE A 99 13.28 14.15 -14.54
N THR A 100 13.65 12.97 -14.06
CA THR A 100 12.72 11.93 -13.61
C THR A 100 11.62 12.50 -12.72
N GLY A 101 10.37 12.19 -13.04
CA GLY A 101 9.19 12.68 -12.32
C GLY A 101 8.78 14.13 -12.63
N ALA A 102 9.55 14.85 -13.48
CA ALA A 102 9.17 16.18 -13.93
C ALA A 102 7.95 16.11 -14.87
N GLN A 103 7.00 17.01 -14.67
CA GLN A 103 5.79 17.09 -15.48
C GLN A 103 6.12 17.56 -16.91
N ILE A 104 5.48 16.90 -17.90
CA ILE A 104 5.55 17.34 -19.29
C ILE A 104 4.84 18.69 -19.43
N PRO A 105 5.47 19.71 -20.00
CA PRO A 105 4.88 21.02 -20.21
C PRO A 105 3.82 21.00 -21.32
N LEU A 106 2.94 21.98 -21.28
CA LEU A 106 2.03 22.24 -22.38
C LEU A 106 2.78 22.94 -23.54
N GLY A 107 2.42 22.64 -24.76
CA GLY A 107 2.95 23.28 -25.95
C GLY A 107 2.17 24.49 -26.42
N GLU A 108 2.82 25.39 -27.18
CA GLU A 108 2.20 26.63 -27.71
C GLU A 108 1.08 26.34 -28.72
N ASP A 109 1.22 25.29 -29.52
CA ASP A 109 0.26 24.94 -30.60
C ASP A 109 -0.83 23.96 -30.17
N GLY A 110 -0.95 23.70 -28.86
CA GLY A 110 -1.91 22.73 -28.31
C GLY A 110 -1.39 21.29 -28.27
N ASP A 111 -0.34 20.96 -29.01
CA ASP A 111 0.39 19.70 -28.93
C ASP A 111 1.51 19.81 -27.89
N ASN A 112 1.67 18.80 -27.06
CA ASN A 112 2.74 18.76 -26.07
C ASN A 112 3.95 18.01 -26.61
N PRO A 113 5.19 18.35 -26.16
CA PRO A 113 6.33 17.52 -26.46
C PRO A 113 6.09 16.12 -25.88
N ASP A 114 6.49 15.10 -26.63
CA ASP A 114 5.99 13.74 -26.44
C ASP A 114 7.07 12.65 -26.39
N THR A 115 8.35 13.01 -26.55
CA THR A 115 9.45 12.04 -26.66
C THR A 115 10.63 12.47 -25.82
N ILE A 116 11.21 11.53 -25.07
CA ILE A 116 12.32 11.81 -24.16
C ILE A 116 13.49 10.87 -24.53
N PHE A 117 14.63 11.45 -24.81
CA PHE A 117 15.92 10.75 -24.89
C PHE A 117 16.53 10.66 -23.50
N MET A 118 17.17 9.53 -23.18
CA MET A 118 17.94 9.44 -21.94
C MET A 118 19.13 10.40 -21.99
N LEU A 119 19.60 10.84 -20.84
CA LEU A 119 20.71 11.79 -20.74
C LEU A 119 21.96 11.26 -21.45
N GLU A 120 22.18 9.95 -21.39
CA GLU A 120 23.31 9.21 -21.97
C GLU A 120 23.26 9.11 -23.50
N ASP A 121 22.07 9.21 -24.08
CA ASP A 121 21.87 9.09 -25.54
C ASP A 121 22.14 10.40 -26.28
N GLY A 122 22.04 11.53 -25.58
CA GLY A 122 22.28 12.86 -26.17
C GLY A 122 23.68 13.37 -25.94
N THR A 123 24.27 13.99 -26.97
CA THR A 123 25.56 14.68 -26.85
C THR A 123 25.34 16.19 -26.76
N ARG A 124 25.69 16.79 -25.61
CA ARG A 124 25.57 18.23 -25.43
C ARG A 124 26.71 18.98 -26.11
N GLU A 125 26.37 19.95 -26.95
CA GLU A 125 27.29 20.83 -27.69
C GLU A 125 26.95 22.30 -27.38
N GLY A 126 27.60 22.87 -26.37
CA GLY A 126 27.31 24.24 -25.91
C GLY A 126 25.85 24.40 -25.42
N ASN A 127 25.07 25.18 -26.15
CA ASN A 127 23.64 25.41 -25.88
C ASN A 127 22.72 24.56 -26.75
N SER A 128 23.24 23.49 -27.36
CA SER A 128 22.45 22.54 -28.16
C SER A 128 22.71 21.13 -27.71
N VAL A 129 21.86 20.21 -28.15
CA VAL A 129 22.00 18.77 -27.94
C VAL A 129 21.86 18.06 -29.28
N LEU A 130 22.80 17.17 -29.57
CA LEU A 130 22.74 16.22 -30.70
C LEU A 130 22.02 14.95 -30.19
N LEU A 131 20.91 14.61 -30.82
CA LEU A 131 20.09 13.44 -30.51
C LEU A 131 20.19 12.42 -31.64
N PRO A 132 20.39 11.13 -31.34
CA PRO A 132 20.47 10.09 -32.37
C PRO A 132 19.13 9.88 -33.07
N SER A 133 19.11 9.30 -34.25
CA SER A 133 17.89 8.82 -34.92
C SER A 133 17.40 7.49 -34.32
N GLY A 134 16.19 7.09 -34.67
CA GLY A 134 15.62 5.77 -34.31
C GLY A 134 14.90 5.69 -32.96
N GLN A 135 14.71 6.80 -32.29
CA GLN A 135 13.87 6.83 -31.09
C GLN A 135 12.39 6.66 -31.45
N GLU A 136 11.63 5.99 -30.59
CA GLU A 136 10.20 5.81 -30.78
C GLU A 136 9.42 7.00 -30.19
N ARG A 137 8.30 7.36 -30.83
CA ARG A 137 7.38 8.36 -30.29
C ARG A 137 6.85 7.92 -28.93
N GLY A 138 6.87 8.78 -27.94
CA GLY A 138 6.41 8.49 -26.58
C GLY A 138 7.45 7.78 -25.71
N ALA A 139 8.66 7.57 -26.20
CA ALA A 139 9.72 6.92 -25.41
C ALA A 139 9.98 7.66 -24.11
N ASN A 140 10.15 6.89 -23.02
CA ASN A 140 10.45 7.36 -21.66
C ASN A 140 9.41 8.33 -21.06
N LEU A 141 8.22 8.40 -21.64
CA LEU A 141 7.10 9.19 -21.15
C LEU A 141 6.17 8.30 -20.31
N ARG A 142 5.94 8.67 -19.07
CA ARG A 142 4.91 8.05 -18.23
C ARG A 142 3.60 8.79 -18.36
N LYS A 143 2.56 8.07 -18.74
CA LYS A 143 1.21 8.64 -18.91
C LYS A 143 0.49 8.83 -17.58
N ALA A 144 -0.32 9.88 -17.52
CA ALA A 144 -1.28 10.04 -16.42
C ALA A 144 -2.15 8.80 -16.30
N GLY A 145 -2.25 8.23 -15.08
CA GLY A 145 -3.04 7.04 -14.82
C GLY A 145 -2.42 5.71 -15.21
N GLU A 146 -1.16 5.69 -15.58
CA GLU A 146 -0.45 4.45 -15.93
C GLU A 146 -0.49 3.41 -14.80
N ASP A 147 -0.40 3.84 -13.55
CA ASP A 147 -0.44 2.93 -12.38
C ASP A 147 -1.88 2.72 -11.88
N VAL A 148 -2.67 3.81 -11.78
CA VAL A 148 -4.03 3.79 -11.21
C VAL A 148 -4.89 4.87 -11.84
N MET A 149 -6.08 4.49 -12.31
CA MET A 149 -7.10 5.43 -12.79
C MET A 149 -8.06 5.84 -11.68
N THR A 150 -8.57 7.05 -11.75
CA THR A 150 -9.68 7.48 -10.88
C THR A 150 -10.88 6.53 -11.05
N GLY A 151 -11.39 6.03 -9.93
CA GLY A 151 -12.49 5.04 -9.91
C GLY A 151 -12.04 3.59 -9.70
N ASP A 152 -10.76 3.28 -9.86
CA ASP A 152 -10.24 1.93 -9.63
C ASP A 152 -10.33 1.54 -8.15
N VAL A 153 -10.73 0.30 -7.91
CA VAL A 153 -10.67 -0.29 -6.57
C VAL A 153 -9.29 -0.88 -6.36
N VAL A 154 -8.45 -0.14 -5.63
CA VAL A 154 -7.02 -0.50 -5.42
C VAL A 154 -6.79 -1.47 -4.27
N LEU A 155 -7.64 -1.44 -3.23
CA LEU A 155 -7.60 -2.38 -2.12
C LEU A 155 -9.02 -2.82 -1.75
N LYS A 156 -9.22 -4.12 -1.59
CA LYS A 156 -10.52 -4.71 -1.25
C LYS A 156 -10.76 -4.72 0.26
N GLU A 157 -12.03 -4.58 0.68
CA GLU A 157 -12.48 -4.82 2.05
C GLU A 157 -11.99 -6.18 2.56
N GLY A 158 -11.68 -6.26 3.85
CA GLY A 158 -11.19 -7.48 4.50
C GLY A 158 -9.68 -7.69 4.37
N ARG A 159 -8.98 -6.90 3.55
CA ARG A 159 -7.53 -7.00 3.41
C ARG A 159 -6.81 -6.58 4.68
N ARG A 160 -5.84 -7.40 5.14
CA ARG A 160 -4.88 -6.99 6.16
C ARG A 160 -3.85 -6.06 5.51
N LEU A 161 -3.79 -4.82 5.97
CA LEU A 161 -2.95 -3.77 5.38
C LEU A 161 -1.46 -4.04 5.63
N ARG A 162 -0.72 -4.21 4.56
CA ARG A 162 0.74 -4.40 4.51
C ARG A 162 1.43 -3.07 4.21
N PRO A 163 2.76 -2.96 4.39
CA PRO A 163 3.49 -1.72 4.09
C PRO A 163 3.23 -1.15 2.69
N GLN A 164 3.21 -1.99 1.65
CA GLN A 164 2.93 -1.57 0.28
C GLN A 164 1.49 -1.06 0.09
N ASP A 165 0.53 -1.60 0.84
CA ASP A 165 -0.86 -1.14 0.80
C ASP A 165 -0.99 0.26 1.44
N ILE A 166 -0.17 0.55 2.45
CA ILE A 166 -0.06 1.89 3.06
C ILE A 166 0.58 2.87 2.06
N GLY A 167 1.63 2.45 1.35
CA GLY A 167 2.25 3.24 0.29
C GLY A 167 1.25 3.60 -0.83
N MET A 168 0.45 2.63 -1.26
CA MET A 168 -0.61 2.86 -2.26
C MET A 168 -1.66 3.85 -1.74
N ALA A 169 -2.15 3.67 -0.52
CA ALA A 169 -3.11 4.62 0.07
C ALA A 169 -2.52 6.05 0.21
N ALA A 170 -1.22 6.16 0.53
CA ALA A 170 -0.53 7.45 0.58
C ALA A 170 -0.43 8.10 -0.81
N ALA A 171 -0.10 7.32 -1.86
CA ALA A 171 -0.05 7.81 -3.24
C ALA A 171 -1.41 8.35 -3.72
N LEU A 172 -2.52 7.81 -3.18
CA LEU A 172 -3.88 8.29 -3.41
C LEU A 172 -4.28 9.49 -2.52
N GLY A 173 -3.36 10.03 -1.71
CA GLY A 173 -3.61 11.18 -0.83
C GLY A 173 -4.42 10.86 0.42
N CYS A 174 -4.52 9.60 0.84
CA CYS A 174 -5.31 9.20 2.00
C CYS A 174 -4.58 9.54 3.31
N ALA A 175 -5.00 10.59 4.03
CA ALA A 175 -4.49 10.89 5.38
C ALA A 175 -5.06 9.94 6.44
N LYS A 176 -6.27 9.42 6.23
CA LYS A 176 -6.97 8.47 7.10
C LYS A 176 -7.55 7.34 6.29
N ILE A 177 -7.74 6.18 6.92
CA ILE A 177 -8.30 5.00 6.29
C ILE A 177 -9.29 4.31 7.22
N SER A 178 -10.36 3.75 6.65
CA SER A 178 -11.40 3.03 7.38
C SER A 178 -10.98 1.59 7.62
N VAL A 179 -10.93 1.17 8.88
CA VAL A 179 -10.51 -0.18 9.27
C VAL A 179 -11.51 -0.79 10.25
N ARG A 180 -11.48 -2.11 10.38
CA ARG A 180 -12.22 -2.81 11.44
C ARG A 180 -11.61 -2.46 12.79
N LYS A 181 -12.46 -2.23 13.81
CA LYS A 181 -12.01 -2.09 15.19
C LYS A 181 -11.26 -3.35 15.63
N ARG A 182 -10.30 -3.23 16.55
CA ARG A 182 -9.63 -4.39 17.11
C ARG A 182 -10.62 -5.24 17.89
N LEU A 183 -10.60 -6.55 17.65
CA LEU A 183 -11.39 -7.49 18.43
C LEU A 183 -10.91 -7.45 19.89
N LYS A 184 -11.84 -7.31 20.83
CA LYS A 184 -11.57 -7.47 22.26
C LYS A 184 -11.70 -8.94 22.61
N VAL A 185 -10.72 -9.50 23.28
CA VAL A 185 -10.69 -10.90 23.70
C VAL A 185 -10.25 -10.95 25.16
N ALA A 186 -11.05 -11.56 26.02
CA ALA A 186 -10.63 -11.93 27.36
C ALA A 186 -10.09 -13.38 27.33
N ILE A 187 -9.05 -13.64 28.11
CA ILE A 187 -8.45 -14.97 28.24
C ILE A 187 -8.20 -15.29 29.70
N PHE A 188 -8.42 -16.52 30.07
CA PHE A 188 -8.09 -17.07 31.37
C PHE A 188 -7.85 -18.58 31.27
N SER A 189 -7.14 -19.13 32.22
CA SER A 189 -7.05 -20.58 32.45
C SER A 189 -7.84 -20.99 33.69
N THR A 190 -8.29 -22.22 33.75
CA THR A 190 -8.90 -22.82 34.94
C THR A 190 -8.18 -24.11 35.29
N GLY A 191 -8.03 -24.42 36.54
CA GLY A 191 -7.42 -25.64 37.06
C GLY A 191 -6.56 -25.39 38.28
N ASP A 192 -6.80 -26.14 39.33
CA ASP A 192 -6.03 -26.03 40.59
C ASP A 192 -4.59 -26.55 40.44
N GLU A 193 -4.34 -27.34 39.38
CA GLU A 193 -3.01 -27.84 39.01
C GLU A 193 -2.17 -26.79 38.25
N ILE A 194 -2.78 -25.70 37.78
CA ILE A 194 -2.10 -24.75 36.90
C ILE A 194 -1.42 -23.66 37.74
N CYS A 195 -0.18 -23.32 37.38
CA CYS A 195 0.51 -22.18 37.95
C CYS A 195 1.24 -21.33 36.91
N ASP A 196 1.44 -20.04 37.22
CA ASP A 196 2.16 -19.13 36.36
C ASP A 196 3.66 -19.50 36.26
N PRO A 197 4.26 -19.36 35.06
CA PRO A 197 5.70 -19.38 34.91
C PRO A 197 6.39 -18.39 35.88
N GLY A 198 7.54 -18.82 36.44
CA GLY A 198 8.29 -18.04 37.44
C GLY A 198 7.86 -18.31 38.88
N LYS A 199 6.72 -18.91 39.13
CA LYS A 199 6.37 -19.43 40.47
C LYS A 199 7.00 -20.81 40.68
N ARG A 200 7.28 -21.17 41.94
CA ARG A 200 7.77 -22.50 42.28
C ARG A 200 6.69 -23.56 42.06
N LEU A 201 7.00 -24.58 41.27
CA LEU A 201 6.12 -25.74 41.10
C LEU A 201 5.97 -26.47 42.45
N LYS A 202 4.70 -26.73 42.78
CA LYS A 202 4.35 -27.63 43.90
C LYS A 202 4.12 -29.04 43.37
N ASN A 203 4.07 -30.04 44.27
CA ASN A 203 3.66 -31.40 43.89
C ASN A 203 2.29 -31.33 43.19
N SER A 204 2.17 -32.00 42.06
CA SER A 204 0.93 -32.06 41.24
C SER A 204 0.57 -30.74 40.51
N THR A 205 1.46 -29.76 40.37
CA THR A 205 1.20 -28.56 39.55
C THR A 205 2.06 -28.57 38.27
N ILE A 206 1.50 -27.92 37.23
CA ILE A 206 2.15 -27.70 35.92
C ILE A 206 2.12 -26.21 35.56
N TYR A 207 3.05 -25.76 34.70
CA TYR A 207 2.99 -24.39 34.21
C TYR A 207 1.90 -24.20 33.13
N ASP A 208 1.31 -23.01 33.12
CA ASP A 208 0.31 -22.60 32.15
C ASP A 208 0.94 -22.34 30.77
N ILE A 209 0.91 -23.32 29.91
CA ILE A 209 1.41 -23.23 28.54
C ILE A 209 0.35 -22.61 27.63
N ASN A 210 -0.91 -23.01 27.80
CA ASN A 210 -1.98 -22.68 26.85
C ASN A 210 -2.32 -21.19 26.85
N ARG A 211 -2.41 -20.55 28.02
CA ARG A 211 -2.73 -19.12 28.13
C ARG A 211 -1.64 -18.28 27.45
N TYR A 212 -0.37 -18.56 27.68
CA TYR A 212 0.73 -17.84 27.05
C TYR A 212 0.81 -18.07 25.53
N THR A 213 0.52 -19.29 25.06
CA THR A 213 0.41 -19.59 23.64
C THR A 213 -0.71 -18.77 22.98
N LEU A 214 -1.92 -18.77 23.59
CA LEU A 214 -3.07 -18.03 23.08
C LEU A 214 -2.85 -16.52 23.14
N LEU A 215 -2.24 -15.99 24.22
CA LEU A 215 -1.86 -14.58 24.32
C LEU A 215 -0.98 -14.16 23.15
N SER A 216 0.06 -14.94 22.85
CA SER A 216 0.97 -14.67 21.75
C SER A 216 0.26 -14.70 20.38
N LEU A 217 -0.59 -15.69 20.14
CA LEU A 217 -1.36 -15.80 18.90
C LEU A 217 -2.32 -14.62 18.73
N LEU A 218 -3.06 -14.24 19.77
CA LEU A 218 -4.00 -13.13 19.74
C LEU A 218 -3.31 -11.78 19.56
N GLN A 219 -2.12 -11.59 20.15
CA GLN A 219 -1.29 -10.40 19.93
C GLN A 219 -0.89 -10.29 18.45
N ASN A 220 -0.41 -11.38 17.85
CA ASN A 220 -0.03 -11.42 16.43
C ASN A 220 -1.23 -11.17 15.50
N LEU A 221 -2.44 -11.57 15.92
CA LEU A 221 -3.68 -11.25 15.21
C LEU A 221 -4.11 -9.79 15.40
N GLY A 222 -3.49 -9.06 16.33
CA GLY A 222 -3.77 -7.65 16.60
C GLY A 222 -5.02 -7.42 17.45
N CYS A 223 -5.44 -8.40 18.24
CA CYS A 223 -6.53 -8.28 19.19
C CYS A 223 -6.21 -7.31 20.35
N LYS A 224 -7.22 -6.74 20.98
CA LYS A 224 -7.11 -6.08 22.28
C LYS A 224 -7.41 -7.11 23.36
N ILE A 225 -6.39 -7.52 24.12
CA ILE A 225 -6.47 -8.65 25.05
C ILE A 225 -6.64 -8.15 26.47
N THR A 226 -7.54 -8.79 27.21
CA THR A 226 -7.66 -8.72 28.67
C THR A 226 -7.25 -10.08 29.22
N ASP A 227 -6.11 -10.17 29.91
CA ASP A 227 -5.65 -11.38 30.58
C ASP A 227 -6.17 -11.38 32.01
N ILE A 228 -7.09 -12.30 32.31
CA ILE A 228 -7.72 -12.45 33.64
C ILE A 228 -6.86 -13.33 34.54
N GLY A 229 -5.91 -14.11 33.97
CA GLY A 229 -5.02 -14.98 34.74
C GLY A 229 -5.56 -16.41 34.89
N ILE A 230 -5.25 -17.03 36.03
CA ILE A 230 -5.67 -18.39 36.39
C ILE A 230 -6.79 -18.29 37.42
N LEU A 231 -7.94 -18.85 37.08
CA LEU A 231 -9.10 -18.93 37.97
C LEU A 231 -9.10 -20.28 38.72
N PRO A 232 -9.41 -20.31 40.02
CA PRO A 232 -9.68 -21.56 40.74
C PRO A 232 -10.80 -22.38 40.10
N ASP A 233 -10.69 -23.70 40.19
CA ASP A 233 -11.68 -24.59 39.54
C ASP A 233 -12.98 -24.71 40.37
N ASN A 234 -13.62 -23.56 40.59
CA ASN A 234 -14.94 -23.50 41.24
C ASN A 234 -15.89 -22.58 40.45
N LEU A 235 -17.20 -22.89 40.58
CA LEU A 235 -18.24 -22.22 39.80
C LEU A 235 -18.31 -20.70 40.06
N SER A 236 -18.05 -20.26 41.29
CA SER A 236 -18.12 -18.85 41.69
C SER A 236 -17.07 -18.02 40.99
N ASP A 237 -15.82 -18.46 41.01
CA ASP A 237 -14.67 -17.74 40.44
C ASP A 237 -14.74 -17.75 38.93
N ILE A 238 -15.12 -18.88 38.31
CA ILE A 238 -15.34 -18.98 36.85
C ILE A 238 -16.45 -18.02 36.40
N ARG A 239 -17.57 -17.99 37.15
CA ARG A 239 -18.69 -17.06 36.85
C ARG A 239 -18.24 -15.61 36.96
N GLN A 240 -17.48 -15.26 38.00
CA GLN A 240 -16.93 -13.90 38.15
C GLN A 240 -15.99 -13.53 37.01
N GLY A 241 -15.07 -14.43 36.61
CA GLY A 241 -14.19 -14.23 35.48
C GLY A 241 -14.94 -14.03 34.15
N LEU A 242 -16.02 -14.78 33.91
CA LEU A 242 -16.89 -14.58 32.74
C LEU A 242 -17.60 -13.22 32.74
N ILE A 243 -18.04 -12.74 33.92
CA ILE A 243 -18.63 -11.41 34.06
C ILE A 243 -17.60 -10.31 33.78
N GLU A 244 -16.36 -10.48 34.25
CA GLU A 244 -15.29 -9.53 34.00
C GLU A 244 -14.89 -9.53 32.52
N ALA A 245 -15.01 -10.66 31.82
CA ALA A 245 -14.72 -10.83 30.39
C ALA A 245 -15.77 -10.16 29.48
N ALA A 246 -17.00 -9.95 29.93
CA ALA A 246 -18.11 -9.45 29.12
C ALA A 246 -18.13 -7.92 29.00
#